data_12924a7b4728add952ae010863352d54
#
_entry.id   12924a7b4728add952ae010863352d54
#
_cell.length_a   1.000
_cell.length_b   1.000
_cell.length_c   1.000
_cell.angle_alpha   90.00
_cell.angle_beta   90.00
_cell.angle_gamma   90.00
#
_symmetry.space_group_name_H-M   'P 1'
#
loop_
_entity.id
_entity.type
_entity.pdbx_description
1 polymer ?
#
loop_
_entity_poly.entity_id
_entity_poly.type
_entity_poly.pdbx_seq_one_letter_code
_entity_poly.pdbx_strand_id
1 'polypeptide(L)'
;FEALSRFSAEPYRTPDIWFAEATEVGLAAELELAAIRHAVRALNVLPADQYVSVNASPQTVINPAFAPAFSGLPLSRIVLEITEHAIIEDYDLFTKCLAPLRKRGLRIAVDDAGAGHSSLRHIIQLSPDFVKVDISLTRNVDADLARRALISALLHYTRETSAQIVAEGIETEAELRTLKLLGVRRGQGYFLGR
;
A
#
# COMPACT_ATOMS: atom_id res chain seq x y z
N PHE A 1 -10.67 0.24 -1.19
CA PHE A 1 -10.48 -0.95 -2.04
C PHE A 1 -9.05 -0.97 -2.55
N GLU A 2 -8.43 -2.14 -2.56
CA GLU A 2 -7.13 -2.38 -3.17
C GLU A 2 -7.33 -2.93 -4.58
N ALA A 3 -6.60 -2.35 -5.54
CA ALA A 3 -6.63 -2.78 -6.92
C ALA A 3 -5.49 -3.77 -7.19
N LEU A 4 -5.85 -5.03 -7.41
CA LEU A 4 -4.92 -6.09 -7.73
C LEU A 4 -5.00 -6.44 -9.21
N SER A 5 -3.86 -6.40 -9.90
CA SER A 5 -3.77 -6.74 -11.32
C SER A 5 -4.12 -8.21 -11.57
N ARG A 6 -4.83 -8.46 -12.66
CA ARG A 6 -5.09 -9.81 -13.18
C ARG A 6 -4.89 -9.79 -14.69
N PHE A 7 -4.10 -10.71 -15.19
CA PHE A 7 -3.80 -10.82 -16.61
C PHE A 7 -4.52 -12.03 -17.20
N SER A 8 -5.19 -11.83 -18.31
CA SER A 8 -5.91 -12.88 -19.06
C SER A 8 -5.17 -13.33 -20.31
N ALA A 9 -3.98 -12.77 -20.58
CA ALA A 9 -3.16 -13.15 -21.72
C ALA A 9 -2.53 -14.53 -21.54
N GLU A 10 -2.34 -15.24 -22.64
CA GLU A 10 -1.57 -16.49 -22.66
C GLU A 10 -0.07 -16.20 -22.85
N PRO A 11 0.80 -17.01 -22.23
CA PRO A 11 0.52 -18.07 -21.27
C PRO A 11 0.01 -17.50 -19.92
N TYR A 12 -0.95 -18.21 -19.30
CA TYR A 12 -1.46 -17.81 -17.98
C TYR A 12 -0.34 -17.78 -16.95
N ARG A 13 -0.10 -16.62 -16.37
CA ARG A 13 0.93 -16.36 -15.35
C ARG A 13 0.38 -15.48 -14.26
N THR A 14 0.98 -15.57 -13.07
CA THR A 14 0.65 -14.69 -11.96
C THR A 14 1.15 -13.26 -12.23
N PRO A 15 0.55 -12.23 -11.62
CA PRO A 15 0.94 -10.85 -11.85
C PRO A 15 2.41 -10.56 -11.57
N ASP A 16 3.00 -11.17 -10.53
CA ASP A 16 4.40 -11.03 -10.17
C ASP A 16 5.34 -11.45 -11.33
N ILE A 17 5.02 -12.54 -12.03
CA ILE A 17 5.79 -12.98 -13.21
C ILE A 17 5.68 -11.94 -14.34
N TRP A 18 4.47 -11.43 -14.63
CA TRP A 18 4.30 -10.41 -15.66
C TRP A 18 5.08 -9.13 -15.37
N PHE A 19 5.06 -8.65 -14.12
CA PHE A 19 5.81 -7.46 -13.72
C PHE A 19 7.32 -7.71 -13.72
N ALA A 20 7.78 -8.90 -13.33
CA ALA A 20 9.20 -9.27 -13.39
C ALA A 20 9.71 -9.28 -14.84
N GLU A 21 8.99 -9.95 -15.76
CA GLU A 21 9.35 -9.99 -17.18
C GLU A 21 9.30 -8.59 -17.82
N ALA A 22 8.31 -7.76 -17.47
CA ALA A 22 8.27 -6.37 -17.92
C ALA A 22 9.51 -5.58 -17.46
N THR A 23 10.01 -5.87 -16.28
CA THR A 23 11.26 -5.28 -15.77
C THR A 23 12.46 -5.71 -16.59
N GLU A 24 12.58 -7.00 -16.92
CA GLU A 24 13.68 -7.55 -17.73
C GLU A 24 13.75 -6.92 -19.13
N VAL A 25 12.60 -6.59 -19.74
CA VAL A 25 12.53 -5.98 -21.07
C VAL A 25 12.41 -4.46 -21.04
N GLY A 26 12.52 -3.82 -19.85
CA GLY A 26 12.50 -2.36 -19.71
C GLY A 26 11.11 -1.72 -19.83
N LEU A 27 10.03 -2.49 -19.68
CA LEU A 27 8.63 -2.03 -19.81
C LEU A 27 7.89 -1.98 -18.44
N ALA A 28 8.61 -2.08 -17.33
CA ALA A 28 8.00 -2.10 -15.99
C ALA A 28 7.12 -0.88 -15.72
N ALA A 29 7.65 0.32 -15.97
CA ALA A 29 6.91 1.56 -15.73
C ALA A 29 5.66 1.68 -16.61
N GLU A 30 5.74 1.30 -17.87
CA GLU A 30 4.61 1.30 -18.81
C GLU A 30 3.50 0.35 -18.34
N LEU A 31 3.86 -0.86 -17.90
CA LEU A 31 2.92 -1.84 -17.40
C LEU A 31 2.25 -1.39 -16.10
N GLU A 32 3.04 -0.89 -15.13
CA GLU A 32 2.50 -0.36 -13.88
C GLU A 32 1.58 0.84 -14.12
N LEU A 33 1.99 1.79 -14.97
CA LEU A 33 1.16 2.94 -15.33
C LEU A 33 -0.13 2.53 -16.06
N ALA A 34 -0.09 1.47 -16.87
CA ALA A 34 -1.30 0.92 -17.48
C ALA A 34 -2.23 0.31 -16.43
N ALA A 35 -1.68 -0.46 -15.48
CA ALA A 35 -2.42 -1.04 -14.37
C ALA A 35 -3.06 0.05 -13.49
N ILE A 36 -2.32 1.10 -13.13
CA ILE A 36 -2.83 2.25 -12.36
C ILE A 36 -3.98 2.92 -13.11
N ARG A 37 -3.80 3.26 -14.41
CA ARG A 37 -4.85 3.87 -15.21
C ARG A 37 -6.10 3.01 -15.32
N HIS A 38 -5.95 1.70 -15.33
CA HIS A 38 -7.09 0.78 -15.31
C HIS A 38 -7.79 0.77 -13.95
N ALA A 39 -7.03 0.65 -12.88
CA ALA A 39 -7.53 0.61 -11.50
C ALA A 39 -8.33 1.85 -11.11
N VAL A 40 -7.82 3.05 -11.44
CA VAL A 40 -8.49 4.31 -11.08
C VAL A 40 -9.85 4.52 -11.78
N ARG A 41 -10.16 3.78 -12.84
CA ARG A 41 -11.50 3.79 -13.46
C ARG A 41 -12.59 3.31 -12.49
N ALA A 42 -12.24 2.48 -11.50
CA ALA A 42 -13.18 2.05 -10.46
C ALA A 42 -13.76 3.24 -9.66
N LEU A 43 -13.04 4.37 -9.60
CA LEU A 43 -13.54 5.58 -8.94
C LEU A 43 -14.83 6.15 -9.55
N ASN A 44 -15.13 5.80 -10.80
CA ASN A 44 -16.36 6.25 -11.47
C ASN A 44 -17.63 5.52 -10.96
N VAL A 45 -17.45 4.34 -10.37
CA VAL A 45 -18.56 3.50 -9.86
C VAL A 45 -18.56 3.36 -8.35
N LEU A 46 -17.42 3.63 -7.70
CA LEU A 46 -17.32 3.59 -6.25
C LEU A 46 -17.97 4.82 -5.60
N PRO A 47 -18.65 4.66 -4.45
CA PRO A 47 -19.14 5.78 -3.64
C PRO A 47 -18.09 6.86 -3.41
N ALA A 48 -18.51 8.10 -3.27
CA ALA A 48 -17.62 9.27 -3.22
C ALA A 48 -16.69 9.29 -1.99
N ASP A 49 -17.06 8.62 -0.91
CA ASP A 49 -16.30 8.48 0.33
C ASP A 49 -15.29 7.34 0.31
N GLN A 50 -15.30 6.54 -0.76
CA GLN A 50 -14.38 5.41 -0.91
C GLN A 50 -13.18 5.78 -1.77
N TYR A 51 -12.08 5.06 -1.56
CA TYR A 51 -10.83 5.25 -2.28
C TYR A 51 -10.34 3.93 -2.90
N VAL A 52 -9.45 4.06 -3.86
CA VAL A 52 -8.73 2.94 -4.47
C VAL A 52 -7.25 3.07 -4.11
N SER A 53 -6.65 1.98 -3.64
CA SER A 53 -5.20 1.87 -3.54
C SER A 53 -4.61 1.17 -4.76
N VAL A 54 -3.46 1.64 -5.17
CA VAL A 54 -2.71 1.17 -6.34
C VAL A 54 -1.24 1.01 -5.97
N ASN A 55 -0.65 -0.07 -6.43
CA ASN A 55 0.76 -0.37 -6.23
C ASN A 55 1.62 0.34 -7.28
N ALA A 56 2.77 0.85 -6.89
CA ALA A 56 3.80 1.29 -7.82
C ALA A 56 5.21 1.07 -7.25
N SER A 57 6.13 0.67 -8.12
CA SER A 57 7.54 0.57 -7.79
C SER A 57 8.19 1.96 -7.68
N PRO A 58 9.29 2.10 -6.92
CA PRO A 58 10.05 3.34 -6.86
C PRO A 58 10.50 3.84 -8.22
N GLN A 59 10.88 2.95 -9.11
CA GLN A 59 11.31 3.26 -10.49
C GLN A 59 10.17 3.89 -11.29
N THR A 60 8.96 3.40 -11.13
CA THR A 60 7.78 3.98 -11.79
C THR A 60 7.42 5.35 -11.21
N VAL A 61 7.55 5.55 -9.90
CA VAL A 61 7.26 6.84 -9.26
C VAL A 61 8.20 7.95 -9.74
N ILE A 62 9.48 7.65 -9.96
CA ILE A 62 10.47 8.63 -10.48
C ILE A 62 10.40 8.77 -12.00
N ASN A 63 9.64 7.94 -12.72
CA ASN A 63 9.47 8.06 -14.17
C ASN A 63 8.71 9.36 -14.52
N PRO A 64 9.17 10.15 -15.50
CA PRO A 64 8.49 11.40 -15.90
C PRO A 64 7.03 11.24 -16.31
N ALA A 65 6.62 10.05 -16.76
CA ALA A 65 5.23 9.74 -17.13
C ALA A 65 4.31 9.50 -15.93
N PHE A 66 4.86 9.35 -14.70
CA PHE A 66 4.09 9.01 -13.50
C PHE A 66 3.11 10.13 -13.11
N ALA A 67 3.60 11.32 -12.85
CA ALA A 67 2.74 12.43 -12.42
C ALA A 67 1.65 12.81 -13.46
N PRO A 68 1.94 12.84 -14.79
CA PRO A 68 0.92 13.01 -15.81
C PRO A 68 -0.20 11.96 -15.83
N ALA A 69 0.10 10.72 -15.43
CA ALA A 69 -0.91 9.64 -15.36
C ALA A 69 -2.06 9.93 -14.39
N PHE A 70 -1.84 10.83 -13.43
CA PHE A 70 -2.83 11.27 -12.44
C PHE A 70 -3.53 12.59 -12.79
N SER A 71 -3.34 13.10 -14.01
CA SER A 71 -3.97 14.33 -14.44
C SER A 71 -5.50 14.20 -14.49
N GLY A 72 -6.22 15.19 -13.94
CA GLY A 72 -7.69 15.19 -13.92
C GLY A 72 -8.32 14.22 -12.92
N LEU A 73 -7.56 13.42 -12.18
CA LEU A 73 -8.10 12.45 -11.22
C LEU A 73 -8.34 13.07 -9.85
N PRO A 74 -9.34 12.56 -9.08
CA PRO A 74 -9.60 12.97 -7.70
C PRO A 74 -8.58 12.31 -6.75
N LEU A 75 -7.40 12.93 -6.60
CA LEU A 75 -6.26 12.35 -5.89
C LEU A 75 -6.55 12.04 -4.41
N SER A 76 -7.47 12.77 -3.78
CA SER A 76 -7.91 12.46 -2.41
C SER A 76 -8.60 11.11 -2.27
N ARG A 77 -8.97 10.49 -3.39
CA ARG A 77 -9.55 9.14 -3.44
C ARG A 77 -8.57 8.08 -3.93
N ILE A 78 -7.28 8.40 -4.00
CA ILE A 78 -6.23 7.47 -4.44
C ILE A 78 -5.21 7.34 -3.32
N VAL A 79 -4.82 6.11 -3.03
CA VAL A 79 -3.72 5.74 -2.14
C VAL A 79 -2.66 5.04 -2.98
N LEU A 80 -1.43 5.52 -2.94
CA LEU A 80 -0.28 4.86 -3.55
C LEU A 80 0.36 3.94 -2.53
N GLU A 81 0.46 2.66 -2.82
CA GLU A 81 1.08 1.66 -1.96
C GLU A 81 2.51 1.41 -2.41
N ILE A 82 3.44 1.47 -1.46
CA ILE A 82 4.86 1.19 -1.63
C ILE A 82 5.18 0.04 -0.69
N THR A 83 5.55 -1.11 -1.25
CA THR A 83 5.92 -2.28 -0.45
C THR A 83 7.22 -2.03 0.33
N GLU A 84 7.34 -2.58 1.54
CA GLU A 84 8.56 -2.47 2.33
C GLU A 84 9.80 -3.09 1.67
N HIS A 85 9.60 -4.03 0.74
CA HIS A 85 10.67 -4.68 -0.01
C HIS A 85 11.22 -3.81 -1.15
N ALA A 86 10.55 -2.70 -1.47
CA ALA A 86 10.99 -1.79 -2.52
C ALA A 86 12.32 -1.12 -2.15
N ILE A 87 13.26 -1.11 -3.09
CA ILE A 87 14.55 -0.42 -2.89
C ILE A 87 14.40 1.03 -3.35
N ILE A 88 14.42 1.96 -2.41
CA ILE A 88 14.45 3.40 -2.70
C ILE A 88 15.89 3.87 -2.49
N GLU A 89 16.60 4.11 -3.59
CA GLU A 89 18.00 4.56 -3.55
C GLU A 89 18.10 6.02 -3.11
N ASP A 90 17.23 6.89 -3.65
CA ASP A 90 17.17 8.33 -3.37
C ASP A 90 15.77 8.73 -2.87
N TYR A 91 15.61 8.84 -1.55
CA TYR A 91 14.35 9.28 -0.93
C TYR A 91 14.03 10.75 -1.21
N ASP A 92 15.03 11.60 -1.41
CA ASP A 92 14.81 13.02 -1.70
C ASP A 92 14.22 13.19 -3.10
N LEU A 93 14.75 12.48 -4.08
CA LEU A 93 14.18 12.46 -5.43
C LEU A 93 12.77 11.86 -5.41
N PHE A 94 12.60 10.71 -4.76
CA PHE A 94 11.33 10.02 -4.67
C PHE A 94 10.23 10.90 -4.06
N THR A 95 10.51 11.53 -2.92
CA THR A 95 9.57 12.43 -2.26
C THR A 95 9.30 13.70 -3.05
N LYS A 96 10.31 14.25 -3.76
CA LYS A 96 10.11 15.37 -4.70
C LYS A 96 9.14 15.02 -5.83
N CYS A 97 9.23 13.82 -6.40
CA CYS A 97 8.29 13.36 -7.44
C CYS A 97 6.85 13.24 -6.90
N LEU A 98 6.69 12.81 -5.66
CA LEU A 98 5.37 12.65 -5.02
C LEU A 98 4.77 13.98 -4.50
N ALA A 99 5.59 14.95 -4.13
CA ALA A 99 5.15 16.17 -3.47
C ALA A 99 4.03 16.93 -4.21
N PRO A 100 4.04 17.12 -5.55
CA PRO A 100 2.96 17.78 -6.27
C PRO A 100 1.64 17.01 -6.21
N LEU A 101 1.70 15.67 -6.22
CA LEU A 101 0.53 14.81 -6.14
C LEU A 101 -0.04 14.79 -4.72
N ARG A 102 0.81 14.72 -3.70
CA ARG A 102 0.41 14.81 -2.29
C ARG A 102 -0.27 16.14 -1.98
N LYS A 103 0.25 17.26 -2.49
CA LYS A 103 -0.41 18.59 -2.35
C LYS A 103 -1.82 18.61 -2.93
N ARG A 104 -2.11 17.77 -3.93
CA ARG A 104 -3.44 17.62 -4.54
C ARG A 104 -4.28 16.53 -3.84
N GLY A 105 -3.77 15.92 -2.76
CA GLY A 105 -4.51 14.98 -1.94
C GLY A 105 -4.15 13.50 -2.12
N LEU A 106 -3.16 13.14 -2.97
CA LEU A 106 -2.68 11.76 -3.04
C LEU A 106 -2.14 11.34 -1.67
N ARG A 107 -2.59 10.17 -1.21
CA ARG A 107 -2.13 9.55 0.03
C ARG A 107 -1.14 8.43 -0.27
N ILE A 108 -0.27 8.14 0.70
CA ILE A 108 0.74 7.09 0.60
C ILE A 108 0.47 6.04 1.66
N ALA A 109 0.59 4.77 1.30
CA ALA A 109 0.68 3.66 2.22
C ALA A 109 2.04 2.98 2.11
N VAL A 110 2.61 2.59 3.24
CA VAL A 110 3.70 1.61 3.30
C VAL A 110 3.06 0.26 3.53
N ASP A 111 3.29 -0.65 2.58
CA ASP A 111 2.69 -1.98 2.56
C ASP A 111 3.63 -3.05 3.12
N ASP A 112 3.05 -4.16 3.60
CA ASP A 112 3.74 -5.31 4.20
C ASP A 112 4.60 -4.96 5.42
N ALA A 113 4.27 -3.90 6.18
CA ALA A 113 5.07 -3.46 7.30
C ALA A 113 5.19 -4.57 8.38
N GLY A 114 6.42 -5.00 8.62
CA GLY A 114 6.76 -6.05 9.58
C GLY A 114 7.17 -7.38 8.97
N ALA A 115 7.09 -7.56 7.65
CA ALA A 115 7.56 -8.76 6.97
C ALA A 115 9.09 -8.77 6.77
N GLY A 116 9.75 -7.60 6.82
CA GLY A 116 11.19 -7.47 6.56
C GLY A 116 11.89 -6.36 7.34
N HIS A 117 13.07 -5.93 6.84
CA HIS A 117 13.97 -5.02 7.56
C HIS A 117 13.82 -3.54 7.17
N SER A 118 13.12 -3.23 6.09
CA SER A 118 13.08 -1.88 5.52
C SER A 118 11.88 -1.03 5.96
N SER A 119 10.86 -1.63 6.56
CA SER A 119 9.58 -0.97 6.89
C SER A 119 9.76 0.32 7.70
N LEU A 120 10.56 0.29 8.78
CA LEU A 120 10.74 1.47 9.62
C LEU A 120 11.43 2.62 8.86
N ARG A 121 12.38 2.30 7.99
CA ARG A 121 13.04 3.31 7.16
C ARG A 121 12.05 3.96 6.19
N HIS A 122 11.23 3.17 5.49
CA HIS A 122 10.18 3.69 4.61
C HIS A 122 9.18 4.55 5.38
N ILE A 123 8.71 4.08 6.54
CA ILE A 123 7.75 4.78 7.37
C ILE A 123 8.31 6.16 7.79
N ILE A 124 9.58 6.23 8.23
CA ILE A 124 10.20 7.49 8.63
C ILE A 124 10.41 8.42 7.44
N GLN A 125 10.96 7.92 6.34
CA GLN A 125 11.36 8.75 5.20
C GLN A 125 10.18 9.21 4.34
N LEU A 126 9.15 8.38 4.20
CA LEU A 126 8.00 8.70 3.34
C LEU A 126 6.90 9.45 4.10
N SER A 127 6.89 9.42 5.43
CA SER A 127 5.80 9.98 6.25
C SER A 127 4.43 9.59 5.67
N PRO A 128 4.09 8.27 5.65
CA PRO A 128 2.91 7.77 4.97
C PRO A 128 1.63 8.16 5.70
N ASP A 129 0.52 8.16 4.98
CA ASP A 129 -0.82 8.35 5.54
C ASP A 129 -1.35 7.03 6.15
N PHE A 130 -0.88 5.89 5.61
CA PHE A 130 -1.24 4.55 6.10
C PHE A 130 0.01 3.67 6.27
N VAL A 131 -0.03 2.85 7.31
CA VAL A 131 0.92 1.75 7.54
C VAL A 131 0.09 0.47 7.53
N LYS A 132 0.26 -0.36 6.49
CA LYS A 132 -0.40 -1.66 6.36
C LYS A 132 0.46 -2.70 7.06
N VAL A 133 -0.08 -3.27 8.13
CA VAL A 133 0.62 -4.27 8.95
C VAL A 133 0.39 -5.63 8.34
N ASP A 134 1.48 -6.30 7.94
CA ASP A 134 1.47 -7.60 7.28
C ASP A 134 0.81 -8.70 8.12
N ILE A 135 0.28 -9.71 7.43
CA ILE A 135 -0.36 -10.87 8.03
C ILE A 135 0.53 -11.60 9.04
N SER A 136 1.86 -11.56 8.88
CA SER A 136 2.80 -12.18 9.82
C SER A 136 2.72 -11.59 11.23
N LEU A 137 2.33 -10.32 11.35
CA LEU A 137 2.09 -9.65 12.64
C LEU A 137 0.64 -9.76 13.11
N THR A 138 -0.31 -9.82 12.19
CA THR A 138 -1.75 -9.89 12.49
C THR A 138 -2.17 -11.30 12.93
N ARG A 139 -1.63 -12.33 12.28
CA ARG A 139 -1.94 -13.74 12.58
C ARG A 139 -1.52 -14.12 14.00
N ASN A 140 -2.44 -14.77 14.73
CA ASN A 140 -2.26 -15.18 16.14
C ASN A 140 -1.92 -14.02 17.09
N VAL A 141 -2.25 -12.78 16.75
CA VAL A 141 -1.99 -11.62 17.62
C VAL A 141 -2.71 -11.74 18.98
N ASP A 142 -3.80 -12.50 19.05
CA ASP A 142 -4.53 -12.81 20.27
C ASP A 142 -3.75 -13.69 21.25
N ALA A 143 -2.84 -14.54 20.76
CA ALA A 143 -2.03 -15.45 21.56
C ALA A 143 -0.56 -15.00 21.72
N ASP A 144 -0.07 -14.05 20.89
CA ASP A 144 1.34 -13.66 20.85
C ASP A 144 1.57 -12.25 21.46
N LEU A 145 2.26 -12.22 22.60
CA LEU A 145 2.57 -10.97 23.30
C LEU A 145 3.53 -10.07 22.51
N ALA A 146 4.50 -10.66 21.79
CA ALA A 146 5.49 -9.87 21.05
C ALA A 146 4.82 -9.15 19.87
N ARG A 147 3.92 -9.80 19.14
CA ARG A 147 3.13 -9.20 18.07
C ARG A 147 2.25 -8.07 18.59
N ARG A 148 1.56 -8.26 19.73
CA ARG A 148 0.79 -7.20 20.38
C ARG A 148 1.64 -6.00 20.76
N ALA A 149 2.81 -6.23 21.33
CA ALA A 149 3.73 -5.17 21.71
C ALA A 149 4.21 -4.37 20.49
N LEU A 150 4.55 -5.05 19.39
CA LEU A 150 5.00 -4.38 18.16
C LEU A 150 3.87 -3.56 17.51
N ILE A 151 2.66 -4.12 17.41
CA ILE A 151 1.50 -3.37 16.90
C ILE A 151 1.20 -2.16 17.80
N SER A 152 1.31 -2.30 19.12
CA SER A 152 1.14 -1.17 20.05
C SER A 152 2.18 -0.08 19.84
N ALA A 153 3.43 -0.44 19.58
CA ALA A 153 4.48 0.51 19.24
C ALA A 153 4.21 1.27 17.95
N LEU A 154 3.78 0.55 16.89
CA LEU A 154 3.36 1.16 15.63
C LEU A 154 2.13 2.07 15.81
N LEU A 155 1.17 1.68 16.62
CA LEU A 155 0.01 2.53 16.97
C LEU A 155 0.42 3.81 17.70
N HIS A 156 1.40 3.72 18.59
CA HIS A 156 1.94 4.91 19.24
C HIS A 156 2.57 5.85 18.20
N TYR A 157 3.45 5.33 17.35
CA TYR A 157 4.06 6.09 16.26
C TYR A 157 3.00 6.77 15.36
N THR A 158 1.97 6.04 14.94
CA THR A 158 0.96 6.59 14.04
C THR A 158 0.10 7.69 14.69
N ARG A 159 -0.09 7.68 16.00
CA ARG A 159 -0.76 8.78 16.74
C ARG A 159 0.06 10.06 16.69
N GLU A 160 1.38 9.97 16.86
CA GLU A 160 2.28 11.12 16.83
C GLU A 160 2.44 11.71 15.41
N THR A 161 2.31 10.87 14.38
CA THR A 161 2.53 11.27 12.98
C THR A 161 1.25 11.50 12.17
N SER A 162 0.08 11.35 12.81
CA SER A 162 -1.23 11.42 12.14
C SER A 162 -1.44 10.35 11.05
N ALA A 163 -0.60 9.32 10.98
CA ALA A 163 -0.80 8.17 10.13
C ALA A 163 -1.89 7.23 10.70
N GLN A 164 -2.31 6.25 9.92
CA GLN A 164 -3.29 5.25 10.35
C GLN A 164 -2.76 3.84 10.07
N ILE A 165 -3.02 2.90 11.00
CA ILE A 165 -2.75 1.49 10.78
C ILE A 165 -3.92 0.84 10.04
N VAL A 166 -3.56 -0.02 9.08
CA VAL A 166 -4.46 -1.00 8.45
C VAL A 166 -3.90 -2.40 8.76
N ALA A 167 -4.62 -3.21 9.51
CA ALA A 167 -4.22 -4.59 9.79
C ALA A 167 -4.67 -5.50 8.65
N GLU A 168 -3.76 -6.30 8.13
CA GLU A 168 -4.02 -7.20 7.01
C GLU A 168 -4.14 -8.66 7.43
N GLY A 169 -4.81 -9.46 6.61
CA GLY A 169 -4.90 -10.90 6.81
C GLY A 169 -5.66 -11.31 8.07
N ILE A 170 -6.66 -10.55 8.50
CA ILE A 170 -7.53 -10.93 9.62
C ILE A 170 -8.36 -12.14 9.21
N GLU A 171 -8.13 -13.30 9.85
CA GLU A 171 -8.78 -14.56 9.52
C GLU A 171 -9.74 -15.05 10.61
N THR A 172 -9.61 -14.54 11.85
CA THR A 172 -10.40 -15.00 13.00
C THR A 172 -11.03 -13.85 13.78
N GLU A 173 -12.11 -14.16 14.51
CA GLU A 173 -12.74 -13.21 15.43
C GLU A 173 -11.83 -12.82 16.58
N ALA A 174 -10.99 -13.73 17.07
CA ALA A 174 -10.06 -13.49 18.17
C ALA A 174 -9.00 -12.45 17.78
N GLU A 175 -8.44 -12.57 16.58
CA GLU A 175 -7.53 -11.57 16.01
C GLU A 175 -8.21 -10.21 15.88
N LEU A 176 -9.40 -10.15 15.27
CA LEU A 176 -10.15 -8.91 15.10
C LEU A 176 -10.44 -8.23 16.44
N ARG A 177 -10.89 -9.00 17.43
CA ARG A 177 -11.18 -8.50 18.79
C ARG A 177 -9.93 -7.91 19.44
N THR A 178 -8.80 -8.64 19.34
CA THR A 178 -7.52 -8.19 19.91
C THR A 178 -7.03 -6.91 19.25
N LEU A 179 -7.05 -6.84 17.92
CA LEU A 179 -6.67 -5.64 17.17
C LEU A 179 -7.54 -4.42 17.55
N LYS A 180 -8.87 -4.61 17.69
CA LYS A 180 -9.77 -3.55 18.18
C LYS A 180 -9.44 -3.09 19.59
N LEU A 181 -9.13 -4.02 20.50
CA LEU A 181 -8.73 -3.68 21.88
C LEU A 181 -7.41 -2.88 21.92
N LEU A 182 -6.46 -3.18 21.03
CA LEU A 182 -5.24 -2.41 20.87
C LEU A 182 -5.49 -1.00 20.31
N GLY A 183 -6.61 -0.79 19.62
CA GLY A 183 -6.99 0.49 19.02
C GLY A 183 -6.81 0.57 17.50
N VAL A 184 -6.60 -0.56 16.83
CA VAL A 184 -6.61 -0.63 15.36
C VAL A 184 -8.05 -0.40 14.86
N ARG A 185 -8.22 0.56 13.94
CA ARG A 185 -9.54 0.99 13.44
C ARG A 185 -9.84 0.53 12.01
N ARG A 186 -8.82 0.10 11.28
CA ARG A 186 -8.92 -0.35 9.90
C ARG A 186 -8.30 -1.72 9.76
N GLY A 187 -8.91 -2.56 8.96
CA GLY A 187 -8.38 -3.89 8.68
C GLY A 187 -9.01 -4.51 7.45
N GLN A 188 -8.32 -5.49 6.91
CA GLN A 188 -8.77 -6.33 5.81
C GLN A 188 -8.38 -7.79 6.08
N GLY A 189 -9.11 -8.71 5.47
CA GLY A 189 -8.87 -10.13 5.60
C GLY A 189 -10.13 -10.96 5.39
N TYR A 190 -9.96 -12.25 5.25
CA TYR A 190 -11.06 -13.16 4.90
C TYR A 190 -12.20 -13.19 5.93
N PHE A 191 -11.91 -12.88 7.18
CA PHE A 191 -12.94 -12.79 8.21
C PHE A 191 -13.87 -11.58 8.02
N LEU A 192 -13.39 -10.51 7.39
CA LEU A 192 -14.16 -9.29 7.16
C LEU A 192 -14.90 -9.28 5.81
N GLY A 193 -14.51 -10.13 4.89
CA GLY A 193 -15.09 -10.26 3.56
C GLY A 193 -14.05 -10.67 2.51
N ARG A 194 -14.50 -11.09 1.35
CA ARG A 194 -13.68 -11.46 0.19
C ARG A 194 -13.87 -10.47 -0.92
#